data_677f32015a9eb5e3f5f914976f6b3044
#
_entry.id   677f32015a9eb5e3f5f914976f6b3044
#
_cell.length_a   1.000
_cell.length_b   1.000
_cell.length_c   1.000
_cell.angle_alpha   90.00
_cell.angle_beta   90.00
_cell.angle_gamma   90.00
#
_symmetry.space_group_name_H-M   'P 1'
#
loop_
_entity.id
_entity.type
_entity.pdbx_description
1 polymer ?
#
loop_
_entity_poly.entity_id
_entity_poly.type
_entity_poly.pdbx_seq_one_letter_code
_entity_poly.pdbx_strand_id
1 'polypeptide(L)'
;MIYTTCRYAPIELFKGFNEEHKILEVKVKNFSCAENYVHPNLCSYAKAVIETVLGENIKELVLTDCCDAVRRSYDVLQESNQLDFIFLLSLPHKNTEADYRRFAKSLEKLVKEYSHYKKKEINYDLVMQEIGKNIATKKYIPETNFIRLAGAHGGEALKKEIETVFHDIEVVDDTCTGNRHLSLTVDPNRFYETYAKSLLNQEAPCMRMWFNGERTTVHTKPTGTIYHTIKFCDFYSFDYYQEKKNNQVKMLKIETESIPQSSGQLLTRLEAFKEELGMDKSLNTIKNGFVLGIDIGSTSTDLVVMSASKEILASLIAPTSTGIDNLIEHLKCEVCKKAGINEDDLTKIVTTGYGRKTTGLKDSISVTEITCHAKGAHYLYDDARTVIDIGGQDSKVIEINENGEVVNFVMNDKCAAGTGRFLEAQARALNLTMDEMSKMGLNYKNDITISSMCTVFAESEVISLVAEKKSKEDIIHGLNQSIANRTYTLIKRVDGKGKYILTGGVAQNKGVVQCLEEKLQADIFVSDKAQLCGAIGAALLALE
;
A
#
# COMPACT_ATOMS: atom_id res chain seq x y z
N MET A 1 -20.72 27.35 -6.69
CA MET A 1 -20.02 26.09 -7.04
C MET A 1 -20.34 25.05 -5.99
N ILE A 2 -20.80 23.87 -6.36
CA ILE A 2 -21.18 22.78 -5.45
C ILE A 2 -20.20 21.62 -5.54
N TYR A 3 -19.86 21.04 -4.41
CA TYR A 3 -18.94 19.91 -4.30
C TYR A 3 -19.67 18.60 -3.98
N THR A 4 -19.15 17.50 -4.49
CA THR A 4 -19.65 16.14 -4.17
C THR A 4 -18.48 15.19 -3.93
N THR A 5 -18.75 14.03 -3.31
CA THR A 5 -17.70 13.05 -2.94
C THR A 5 -17.90 11.68 -3.59
N CYS A 6 -18.90 11.51 -4.48
CA CYS A 6 -19.29 10.18 -4.95
C CYS A 6 -19.71 10.22 -6.42
N ARG A 7 -19.37 9.18 -7.20
CA ARG A 7 -19.79 9.03 -8.61
C ARG A 7 -21.30 8.95 -8.82
N TYR A 8 -22.06 8.57 -7.78
CA TYR A 8 -23.53 8.52 -7.84
C TYR A 8 -24.20 9.86 -7.56
N ALA A 9 -23.41 10.91 -7.26
CA ALA A 9 -23.96 12.25 -7.12
C ALA A 9 -24.62 12.70 -8.41
N PRO A 10 -25.80 13.35 -8.33
CA PRO A 10 -26.58 13.76 -9.48
C PRO A 10 -26.08 15.08 -10.06
N ILE A 11 -24.87 15.08 -10.61
CA ILE A 11 -24.16 16.29 -11.06
C ILE A 11 -24.93 17.07 -12.15
N GLU A 12 -25.71 16.37 -12.97
CA GLU A 12 -26.52 16.95 -14.02
C GLU A 12 -27.63 17.86 -13.47
N LEU A 13 -28.16 17.57 -12.26
CA LEU A 13 -29.15 18.43 -11.61
C LEU A 13 -28.59 19.84 -11.32
N PHE A 14 -27.31 19.93 -10.94
CA PHE A 14 -26.68 21.22 -10.65
C PHE A 14 -26.52 22.08 -11.92
N LYS A 15 -26.32 21.46 -13.07
CA LYS A 15 -26.36 22.16 -14.36
C LYS A 15 -27.72 22.77 -14.66
N GLY A 16 -28.83 22.13 -14.25
CA GLY A 16 -30.17 22.71 -14.34
C GLY A 16 -30.36 24.00 -13.52
N PHE A 17 -29.55 24.20 -12.49
CA PHE A 17 -29.47 25.47 -11.75
C PHE A 17 -28.44 26.44 -12.31
N ASN A 18 -27.75 26.08 -13.38
CA ASN A 18 -26.61 26.83 -13.96
C ASN A 18 -25.45 26.96 -12.95
N GLU A 19 -25.22 25.90 -12.14
CA GLU A 19 -24.14 25.83 -11.18
C GLU A 19 -23.00 24.94 -11.68
N GLU A 20 -21.78 25.36 -11.36
CA GLU A 20 -20.62 24.50 -11.57
C GLU A 20 -20.51 23.46 -10.46
N HIS A 21 -20.10 22.26 -10.85
CA HIS A 21 -19.87 21.13 -9.97
C HIS A 21 -18.40 20.70 -10.00
N LYS A 22 -17.89 20.28 -8.84
CA LYS A 22 -16.58 19.62 -8.71
C LYS A 22 -16.67 18.41 -7.75
N ILE A 23 -15.88 17.38 -8.04
CA ILE A 23 -15.60 16.36 -7.04
C ILE A 23 -14.67 16.97 -6.00
N LEU A 24 -14.97 16.76 -4.72
CA LEU A 24 -14.13 17.23 -3.62
C LEU A 24 -12.82 16.44 -3.58
N GLU A 25 -11.74 17.07 -4.00
CA GLU A 25 -10.40 16.57 -3.80
C GLU A 25 -9.91 16.97 -2.42
N VAL A 26 -9.55 15.97 -1.61
CA VAL A 26 -9.01 16.21 -0.27
C VAL A 26 -7.48 16.32 -0.34
N LYS A 27 -6.94 17.47 0.06
CA LYS A 27 -5.50 17.77 0.08
C LYS A 27 -5.15 18.40 1.43
N VAL A 28 -4.96 17.58 2.45
CA VAL A 28 -4.72 18.06 3.80
C VAL A 28 -3.29 17.72 4.26
N LYS A 29 -2.68 18.60 5.04
CA LYS A 29 -1.35 18.38 5.60
C LYS A 29 -1.39 17.59 6.91
N ASN A 30 -2.45 17.72 7.66
CA ASN A 30 -2.71 17.04 8.92
C ASN A 30 -4.24 17.05 9.17
N PHE A 31 -4.68 16.56 10.32
CA PHE A 31 -6.08 16.49 10.72
C PHE A 31 -6.38 17.33 11.98
N SER A 32 -5.58 18.35 12.26
CA SER A 32 -5.66 19.11 13.52
C SER A 32 -7.01 19.80 13.72
N CYS A 33 -7.66 20.26 12.68
CA CYS A 33 -9.00 20.82 12.77
C CYS A 33 -10.05 19.71 12.96
N ALA A 34 -10.02 18.68 12.13
CA ALA A 34 -10.98 17.58 12.18
C ALA A 34 -10.94 16.82 13.52
N GLU A 35 -9.77 16.59 14.09
CA GLU A 35 -9.58 15.88 15.36
C GLU A 35 -10.09 16.64 16.59
N ASN A 36 -10.46 17.91 16.45
CA ASN A 36 -11.22 18.62 17.48
C ASN A 36 -12.69 18.20 17.55
N TYR A 37 -13.22 17.59 16.50
CA TYR A 37 -14.63 17.22 16.37
C TYR A 37 -14.86 15.71 16.35
N VAL A 38 -13.85 14.92 15.91
CA VAL A 38 -14.00 13.48 15.72
C VAL A 38 -12.81 12.72 16.31
N HIS A 39 -13.04 11.45 16.65
CA HIS A 39 -12.00 10.59 17.21
C HIS A 39 -10.85 10.37 16.21
N PRO A 40 -9.57 10.36 16.63
CA PRO A 40 -8.41 10.14 15.76
C PRO A 40 -8.46 8.87 14.90
N ASN A 41 -9.12 7.81 15.36
CA ASN A 41 -9.29 6.55 14.65
C ASN A 41 -10.44 6.54 13.63
N LEU A 42 -11.12 7.66 13.42
CA LEU A 42 -12.06 7.78 12.31
C LEU A 42 -11.29 7.62 10.98
N CYS A 43 -11.95 7.04 9.97
CA CYS A 43 -11.43 6.91 8.62
C CYS A 43 -10.73 8.20 8.15
N SER A 44 -9.49 8.10 7.68
CA SER A 44 -8.68 9.28 7.34
C SER A 44 -9.29 10.12 6.20
N TYR A 45 -10.02 9.50 5.26
CA TYR A 45 -10.77 10.24 4.25
C TYR A 45 -11.90 11.10 4.84
N ALA A 46 -12.66 10.55 5.78
CA ALA A 46 -13.72 11.29 6.46
C ALA A 46 -13.17 12.48 7.24
N LYS A 47 -12.03 12.31 7.92
CA LYS A 47 -11.30 13.42 8.56
C LYS A 47 -10.82 14.45 7.54
N ALA A 48 -10.26 13.98 6.41
CA ALA A 48 -9.78 14.87 5.36
C ALA A 48 -10.91 15.69 4.70
N VAL A 49 -12.11 15.12 4.57
CA VAL A 49 -13.31 15.87 4.11
C VAL A 49 -13.63 17.00 5.09
N ILE A 50 -13.68 16.73 6.39
CA ILE A 50 -13.92 17.77 7.42
C ILE A 50 -12.83 18.84 7.36
N GLU A 51 -11.56 18.45 7.39
CA GLU A 51 -10.41 19.36 7.35
C GLU A 51 -10.43 20.26 6.12
N THR A 52 -10.68 19.70 4.92
CA THR A 52 -10.73 20.43 3.66
C THR A 52 -11.90 21.41 3.63
N VAL A 53 -13.09 20.96 4.02
CA VAL A 53 -14.30 21.79 3.96
C VAL A 53 -14.20 22.99 4.89
N LEU A 54 -13.71 22.78 6.11
CA LEU A 54 -13.54 23.86 7.08
C LEU A 54 -12.36 24.77 6.74
N GLY A 55 -11.26 24.20 6.21
CA GLY A 55 -10.04 24.94 5.88
C GLY A 55 -10.12 25.75 4.60
N GLU A 56 -10.79 25.24 3.56
CA GLU A 56 -10.92 25.90 2.25
C GLU A 56 -12.19 26.78 2.12
N ASN A 57 -12.96 26.95 3.19
CA ASN A 57 -14.20 27.75 3.22
C ASN A 57 -15.20 27.33 2.14
N ILE A 58 -15.38 26.02 1.95
CA ILE A 58 -16.37 25.46 1.03
C ILE A 58 -17.77 25.78 1.53
N LYS A 59 -18.63 26.28 0.64
CA LYS A 59 -19.96 26.77 1.00
C LYS A 59 -21.10 25.82 0.64
N GLU A 60 -20.91 24.99 -0.38
CA GLU A 60 -21.97 24.09 -0.86
C GLU A 60 -21.43 22.68 -1.04
N LEU A 61 -22.04 21.71 -0.36
CA LEU A 61 -21.57 20.33 -0.35
C LEU A 61 -22.74 19.33 -0.37
N VAL A 62 -22.65 18.31 -1.21
CA VAL A 62 -23.51 17.14 -1.16
C VAL A 62 -22.67 15.89 -0.83
N LEU A 63 -22.91 15.32 0.32
CA LEU A 63 -22.35 14.05 0.74
C LEU A 63 -23.33 12.91 0.42
N THR A 64 -22.82 11.71 0.27
CA THR A 64 -23.64 10.50 0.16
C THR A 64 -23.51 9.67 1.43
N ASP A 65 -24.60 9.08 1.90
CA ASP A 65 -24.60 8.22 3.09
C ASP A 65 -24.00 6.82 2.83
N CYS A 66 -22.91 6.80 2.05
CA CYS A 66 -22.27 5.57 1.63
C CYS A 66 -21.58 4.79 2.78
N CYS A 67 -21.26 5.39 3.92
CA CYS A 67 -20.75 4.74 5.13
C CYS A 67 -20.96 5.61 6.36
N ASP A 68 -20.84 5.01 7.55
CA ASP A 68 -21.01 5.74 8.82
C ASP A 68 -19.99 6.85 9.00
N ALA A 69 -18.75 6.67 8.56
CA ALA A 69 -17.72 7.71 8.66
C ALA A 69 -18.10 8.98 7.89
N VAL A 70 -18.60 8.86 6.66
CA VAL A 70 -19.10 10.01 5.87
C VAL A 70 -20.35 10.61 6.49
N ARG A 71 -21.23 9.77 7.04
CA ARG A 71 -22.42 10.27 7.77
C ARG A 71 -22.03 11.10 8.98
N ARG A 72 -21.02 10.66 9.76
CA ARG A 72 -20.47 11.46 10.88
C ARG A 72 -19.83 12.77 10.40
N SER A 73 -19.14 12.74 9.25
CA SER A 73 -18.62 13.98 8.65
C SER A 73 -19.76 14.96 8.32
N TYR A 74 -20.88 14.47 7.79
CA TYR A 74 -22.06 15.31 7.55
C TYR A 74 -22.58 15.94 8.84
N ASP A 75 -22.76 15.16 9.92
CA ASP A 75 -23.27 15.67 11.20
C ASP A 75 -22.36 16.80 11.75
N VAL A 76 -21.04 16.58 11.72
CA VAL A 76 -20.05 17.58 12.17
C VAL A 76 -20.10 18.86 11.33
N LEU A 77 -20.13 18.69 10.00
CA LEU A 77 -20.14 19.83 9.08
C LEU A 77 -21.45 20.63 9.15
N GLN A 78 -22.57 19.95 9.38
CA GLN A 78 -23.86 20.60 9.59
C GLN A 78 -23.85 21.46 10.86
N GLU A 79 -23.36 20.93 11.97
CA GLU A 79 -23.25 21.64 13.26
C GLU A 79 -22.24 22.79 13.22
N SER A 80 -21.25 22.74 12.33
CA SER A 80 -20.24 23.80 12.20
C SER A 80 -20.81 25.15 11.75
N ASN A 81 -21.98 25.14 11.12
CA ASN A 81 -22.65 26.32 10.52
C ASN A 81 -21.77 27.14 9.56
N GLN A 82 -20.75 26.51 8.93
CA GLN A 82 -19.83 27.19 8.00
C GLN A 82 -20.25 27.03 6.54
N LEU A 83 -21.13 26.06 6.25
CA LEU A 83 -21.67 25.84 4.90
C LEU A 83 -23.00 26.57 4.76
N ASP A 84 -23.19 27.19 3.58
CA ASP A 84 -24.46 27.82 3.23
C ASP A 84 -25.49 26.76 2.77
N PHE A 85 -24.99 25.63 2.20
CA PHE A 85 -25.80 24.47 1.84
C PHE A 85 -25.04 23.18 2.07
N ILE A 86 -25.64 22.27 2.83
CA ILE A 86 -25.15 20.89 2.98
C ILE A 86 -26.32 19.92 2.87
N PHE A 87 -26.14 18.83 2.11
CA PHE A 87 -27.14 17.81 1.93
C PHE A 87 -26.54 16.41 2.02
N LEU A 88 -27.23 15.51 2.73
CA LEU A 88 -26.87 14.09 2.79
C LEU A 88 -27.78 13.30 1.85
N LEU A 89 -27.24 12.89 0.71
CA LEU A 89 -27.95 12.11 -0.30
C LEU A 89 -28.01 10.65 0.13
N SER A 90 -29.23 10.13 0.31
CA SER A 90 -29.44 8.72 0.66
C SER A 90 -29.23 7.84 -0.56
N LEU A 91 -28.18 7.02 -0.54
CA LEU A 91 -27.75 6.18 -1.66
C LEU A 91 -28.09 4.70 -1.37
N PRO A 92 -29.03 4.07 -2.09
CA PRO A 92 -29.24 2.63 -2.03
C PRO A 92 -28.02 1.86 -2.53
N HIS A 93 -27.74 0.70 -1.94
CA HIS A 93 -26.65 -0.17 -2.36
C HIS A 93 -27.07 -1.34 -3.26
N LYS A 94 -28.33 -1.32 -3.72
CA LYS A 94 -28.90 -2.30 -4.65
C LYS A 94 -29.60 -1.57 -5.80
N ASN A 95 -29.93 -2.31 -6.85
CA ASN A 95 -30.57 -1.78 -8.04
C ASN A 95 -31.96 -2.40 -8.31
N THR A 96 -32.74 -2.61 -7.25
CA THR A 96 -34.12 -3.07 -7.37
C THR A 96 -35.08 -1.91 -7.66
N GLU A 97 -36.31 -2.23 -8.12
CA GLU A 97 -37.34 -1.20 -8.33
C GLU A 97 -37.67 -0.41 -7.06
N ALA A 98 -37.56 -1.05 -5.88
CA ALA A 98 -37.75 -0.37 -4.60
C ALA A 98 -36.60 0.64 -4.34
N ASP A 99 -35.36 0.28 -4.71
CA ASP A 99 -34.20 1.14 -4.55
C ASP A 99 -34.26 2.33 -5.50
N TYR A 100 -34.67 2.13 -6.76
CA TYR A 100 -34.89 3.24 -7.70
C TYR A 100 -35.89 4.26 -7.17
N ARG A 101 -37.05 3.79 -6.65
CA ARG A 101 -38.06 4.68 -6.04
C ARG A 101 -37.55 5.40 -4.80
N ARG A 102 -36.76 4.72 -3.95
CA ARG A 102 -36.14 5.33 -2.77
C ARG A 102 -35.14 6.42 -3.17
N PHE A 103 -34.30 6.12 -4.14
CA PHE A 103 -33.30 7.08 -4.64
C PHE A 103 -33.96 8.26 -5.35
N ALA A 104 -34.98 8.03 -6.17
CA ALA A 104 -35.79 9.07 -6.81
C ALA A 104 -36.34 10.08 -5.80
N LYS A 105 -36.89 9.62 -4.67
CA LYS A 105 -37.36 10.49 -3.58
C LYS A 105 -36.23 11.32 -2.96
N SER A 106 -35.04 10.72 -2.82
CA SER A 106 -33.87 11.44 -2.30
C SER A 106 -33.38 12.53 -3.28
N LEU A 107 -33.41 12.26 -4.59
CA LEU A 107 -33.11 13.24 -5.63
C LEU A 107 -34.13 14.38 -5.68
N GLU A 108 -35.41 14.05 -5.60
CA GLU A 108 -36.50 15.03 -5.55
C GLU A 108 -36.37 15.96 -4.32
N LYS A 109 -36.05 15.36 -3.16
CA LYS A 109 -35.79 16.13 -1.94
C LYS A 109 -34.60 17.07 -2.10
N LEU A 110 -33.49 16.61 -2.68
CA LEU A 110 -32.32 17.44 -2.96
C LEU A 110 -32.69 18.63 -3.86
N VAL A 111 -33.41 18.39 -4.95
CA VAL A 111 -33.83 19.46 -5.87
C VAL A 111 -34.71 20.48 -5.14
N LYS A 112 -35.69 20.03 -4.35
CA LYS A 112 -36.58 20.92 -3.58
C LYS A 112 -35.81 21.79 -2.60
N GLU A 113 -34.89 21.22 -1.82
CA GLU A 113 -34.10 21.96 -0.83
C GLU A 113 -33.11 22.92 -1.50
N TYR A 114 -32.49 22.49 -2.61
CA TYR A 114 -31.54 23.32 -3.34
C TYR A 114 -32.25 24.47 -4.09
N SER A 115 -33.45 24.22 -4.67
CA SER A 115 -34.30 25.31 -5.25
C SER A 115 -34.65 26.35 -4.19
N HIS A 116 -35.03 25.90 -2.99
CA HIS A 116 -35.35 26.80 -1.88
C HIS A 116 -34.13 27.65 -1.47
N TYR A 117 -32.97 27.03 -1.33
CA TYR A 117 -31.72 27.70 -0.99
C TYR A 117 -31.31 28.73 -2.06
N LYS A 118 -31.32 28.32 -3.33
CA LYS A 118 -30.94 29.19 -4.45
C LYS A 118 -32.03 30.21 -4.82
N LYS A 119 -33.26 30.07 -4.30
CA LYS A 119 -34.42 30.85 -4.71
C LYS A 119 -34.65 30.83 -6.23
N LYS A 120 -34.45 29.66 -6.83
CA LYS A 120 -34.46 29.45 -8.27
C LYS A 120 -35.05 28.07 -8.61
N GLU A 121 -35.90 28.03 -9.62
CA GLU A 121 -36.41 26.78 -10.18
C GLU A 121 -35.35 26.10 -11.07
N ILE A 122 -35.34 24.77 -11.05
CA ILE A 122 -34.47 23.96 -11.89
C ILE A 122 -34.95 23.99 -13.35
N ASN A 123 -34.02 24.13 -14.29
CA ASN A 123 -34.28 23.98 -15.72
C ASN A 123 -34.00 22.56 -16.16
N TYR A 124 -35.07 21.77 -16.35
CA TYR A 124 -34.97 20.36 -16.75
C TYR A 124 -34.45 20.16 -18.17
N ASP A 125 -34.61 21.12 -19.08
CA ASP A 125 -34.07 21.03 -20.44
C ASP A 125 -32.53 21.00 -20.39
N LEU A 126 -31.92 21.83 -19.55
CA LEU A 126 -30.47 21.81 -19.33
C LEU A 126 -30.01 20.51 -18.67
N VAL A 127 -30.78 19.98 -17.73
CA VAL A 127 -30.49 18.68 -17.11
C VAL A 127 -30.51 17.57 -18.15
N MET A 128 -31.52 17.49 -18.98
CA MET A 128 -31.66 16.49 -20.03
C MET A 128 -30.56 16.60 -21.09
N GLN A 129 -30.15 17.80 -21.46
CA GLN A 129 -29.01 18.01 -22.34
C GLN A 129 -27.71 17.47 -21.74
N GLU A 130 -27.47 17.71 -20.45
CA GLU A 130 -26.26 17.24 -19.78
C GLU A 130 -26.25 15.72 -19.60
N ILE A 131 -27.41 15.12 -19.26
CA ILE A 131 -27.59 13.66 -19.24
C ILE A 131 -27.29 13.08 -20.64
N GLY A 132 -27.84 13.67 -21.70
CA GLY A 132 -27.59 13.23 -23.07
C GLY A 132 -26.11 13.27 -23.46
N LYS A 133 -25.39 14.33 -23.09
CA LYS A 133 -23.92 14.42 -23.28
C LYS A 133 -23.20 13.31 -22.52
N ASN A 134 -23.56 13.05 -21.26
CA ASN A 134 -22.94 12.04 -20.42
C ASN A 134 -23.12 10.63 -21.01
N ILE A 135 -24.32 10.32 -21.50
CA ILE A 135 -24.61 9.06 -22.18
C ILE A 135 -23.85 8.93 -23.51
N ALA A 136 -23.75 10.03 -24.27
CA ALA A 136 -23.04 10.04 -25.56
C ALA A 136 -21.52 9.95 -25.43
N THR A 137 -20.96 10.39 -24.32
CA THR A 137 -19.52 10.36 -24.06
C THR A 137 -19.11 8.95 -23.62
N LYS A 138 -18.98 8.05 -24.59
CA LYS A 138 -18.48 6.70 -24.34
C LYS A 138 -17.05 6.79 -23.80
N LYS A 139 -16.85 6.51 -22.52
CA LYS A 139 -15.50 6.27 -21.99
C LYS A 139 -15.02 4.92 -22.53
N TYR A 140 -13.90 4.95 -23.26
CA TYR A 140 -13.23 3.74 -23.70
C TYR A 140 -12.60 3.08 -22.46
N ILE A 141 -13.03 1.87 -22.14
CA ILE A 141 -12.36 1.01 -21.17
C ILE A 141 -11.70 -0.10 -22.00
N PRO A 142 -10.36 -0.23 -21.95
CA PRO A 142 -9.67 -1.28 -22.69
C PRO A 142 -10.19 -2.65 -22.26
N GLU A 143 -10.30 -3.59 -23.19
CA GLU A 143 -10.65 -4.96 -22.85
C GLU A 143 -9.48 -5.70 -22.16
N THR A 144 -8.26 -5.37 -22.58
CA THR A 144 -7.01 -5.98 -22.09
C THR A 144 -5.87 -4.95 -22.12
N ASN A 145 -4.75 -5.29 -21.52
CA ASN A 145 -3.52 -4.50 -21.54
C ASN A 145 -3.65 -3.11 -20.88
N PHE A 146 -4.15 -3.08 -19.65
CA PHE A 146 -4.23 -1.88 -18.83
C PHE A 146 -4.02 -2.24 -17.34
N ILE A 147 -3.67 -1.26 -16.54
CA ILE A 147 -3.66 -1.35 -15.08
C ILE A 147 -4.98 -0.80 -14.54
N ARG A 148 -5.69 -1.58 -13.76
CA ARG A 148 -6.91 -1.16 -13.08
C ARG A 148 -6.56 -0.58 -11.71
N LEU A 149 -6.89 0.67 -11.46
CA LEU A 149 -6.89 1.26 -10.11
C LEU A 149 -8.29 1.14 -9.53
N ALA A 150 -8.48 0.26 -8.53
CA ALA A 150 -9.78 -0.03 -7.93
C ALA A 150 -9.81 0.29 -6.43
N GLY A 151 -11.00 0.25 -5.83
CA GLY A 151 -11.19 0.41 -4.38
C GLY A 151 -11.60 1.82 -3.96
N ALA A 152 -11.02 2.31 -2.89
CA ALA A 152 -11.34 3.60 -2.30
C ALA A 152 -10.86 4.78 -3.15
N HIS A 153 -11.43 5.96 -2.89
CA HIS A 153 -11.02 7.20 -3.52
C HIS A 153 -9.51 7.46 -3.38
N GLY A 154 -8.79 7.52 -4.50
CA GLY A 154 -7.34 7.72 -4.53
C GLY A 154 -6.90 9.15 -4.83
N GLY A 155 -7.73 9.91 -5.53
CA GLY A 155 -7.42 11.24 -6.03
C GLY A 155 -6.42 11.26 -7.19
N GLU A 156 -6.30 12.41 -7.83
CA GLU A 156 -5.40 12.61 -8.98
C GLU A 156 -3.92 12.41 -8.64
N ALA A 157 -3.51 12.68 -7.40
CA ALA A 157 -2.12 12.54 -6.98
C ALA A 157 -1.67 11.08 -7.01
N LEU A 158 -2.46 10.16 -6.43
CA LEU A 158 -2.15 8.72 -6.45
C LEU A 158 -2.14 8.18 -7.89
N LYS A 159 -3.12 8.58 -8.70
CA LYS A 159 -3.20 8.18 -10.11
C LYS A 159 -1.94 8.57 -10.88
N LYS A 160 -1.47 9.81 -10.73
CA LYS A 160 -0.23 10.29 -11.36
C LYS A 160 1.02 9.53 -10.90
N GLU A 161 1.13 9.18 -9.63
CA GLU A 161 2.24 8.36 -9.14
C GLU A 161 2.23 6.96 -9.79
N ILE A 162 1.04 6.36 -9.94
CA ILE A 162 0.89 5.08 -10.65
C ILE A 162 1.26 5.23 -12.11
N GLU A 163 0.75 6.24 -12.81
CA GLU A 163 1.06 6.52 -14.22
C GLU A 163 2.55 6.77 -14.46
N THR A 164 3.24 7.35 -13.48
CA THR A 164 4.71 7.56 -13.56
C THR A 164 5.47 6.24 -13.60
N VAL A 165 5.04 5.23 -12.84
CA VAL A 165 5.67 3.91 -12.84
C VAL A 165 5.21 3.07 -14.04
N PHE A 166 3.94 3.16 -14.39
CA PHE A 166 3.31 2.39 -15.47
C PHE A 166 3.14 3.23 -16.74
N HIS A 167 4.16 4.01 -17.12
CA HIS A 167 4.11 4.95 -18.25
C HIS A 167 3.90 4.28 -19.62
N ASP A 168 4.17 2.98 -19.75
CA ASP A 168 4.04 2.20 -20.99
C ASP A 168 2.65 1.55 -21.15
N ILE A 169 1.75 1.72 -20.19
CA ILE A 169 0.44 1.07 -20.16
C ILE A 169 -0.63 2.02 -19.57
N GLU A 170 -1.84 1.96 -20.09
CA GLU A 170 -2.94 2.81 -19.63
C GLU A 170 -3.36 2.46 -18.19
N VAL A 171 -3.60 3.47 -17.37
CA VAL A 171 -4.14 3.33 -16.00
C VAL A 171 -5.60 3.75 -15.97
N VAL A 172 -6.49 2.78 -15.79
CA VAL A 172 -7.94 3.02 -15.71
C VAL A 172 -8.36 3.24 -14.25
N ASP A 173 -8.85 4.43 -13.94
CA ASP A 173 -9.38 4.74 -12.61
C ASP A 173 -10.80 4.20 -12.44
N ASP A 174 -10.91 3.07 -11.74
CA ASP A 174 -12.17 2.42 -11.34
C ASP A 174 -12.42 2.53 -9.82
N THR A 175 -11.84 3.52 -9.17
CA THR A 175 -12.11 3.84 -7.77
C THR A 175 -13.54 4.35 -7.56
N CYS A 176 -13.95 4.56 -6.33
CA CYS A 176 -15.31 5.00 -5.99
C CYS A 176 -15.71 6.37 -6.59
N THR A 177 -14.78 7.13 -7.15
CA THR A 177 -15.03 8.41 -7.85
C THR A 177 -14.71 8.39 -9.34
N GLY A 178 -13.95 7.39 -9.82
CA GLY A 178 -13.60 7.23 -11.22
C GLY A 178 -14.73 6.61 -12.07
N ASN A 179 -14.55 6.57 -13.39
CA ASN A 179 -15.42 5.88 -14.37
C ASN A 179 -16.93 6.14 -14.25
N ARG A 180 -17.32 7.37 -13.93
CA ARG A 180 -18.73 7.74 -13.93
C ARG A 180 -19.26 7.81 -15.36
N HIS A 181 -20.20 6.93 -15.69
CA HIS A 181 -20.85 6.90 -17.01
C HIS A 181 -22.30 6.46 -16.89
N LEU A 182 -23.23 7.27 -17.44
CA LEU A 182 -24.64 6.92 -17.53
C LEU A 182 -24.87 6.15 -18.84
N SER A 183 -25.50 4.98 -18.75
CA SER A 183 -25.77 4.12 -19.91
C SER A 183 -27.26 4.08 -20.29
N LEU A 184 -28.16 4.43 -19.36
CA LEU A 184 -29.58 4.33 -19.57
C LEU A 184 -30.21 5.68 -19.86
N THR A 185 -31.10 5.73 -20.86
CA THR A 185 -31.89 6.91 -21.19
C THR A 185 -32.86 7.28 -20.08
N VAL A 186 -33.10 8.59 -19.92
CA VAL A 186 -34.01 9.16 -18.91
C VAL A 186 -35.29 9.62 -19.60
N ASP A 187 -36.45 9.16 -19.09
CA ASP A 187 -37.78 9.58 -19.57
C ASP A 187 -38.21 10.88 -18.85
N PRO A 188 -38.44 11.99 -19.58
CA PRO A 188 -38.86 13.24 -18.97
C PRO A 188 -40.17 13.14 -18.17
N ASN A 189 -41.09 12.27 -18.57
CA ASN A 189 -42.39 12.08 -17.87
C ASN A 189 -42.27 11.32 -16.55
N ARG A 190 -41.17 10.55 -16.40
CA ARG A 190 -40.84 9.78 -15.19
C ARG A 190 -39.40 10.11 -14.75
N PHE A 191 -39.06 11.38 -14.79
CA PHE A 191 -37.70 11.87 -14.68
C PHE A 191 -36.94 11.29 -13.50
N TYR A 192 -37.40 11.48 -12.27
CA TYR A 192 -36.66 11.07 -11.08
C TYR A 192 -36.47 9.55 -10.98
N GLU A 193 -37.47 8.75 -11.35
CA GLU A 193 -37.36 7.28 -11.31
C GLU A 193 -36.35 6.77 -12.35
N THR A 194 -36.46 7.26 -13.58
CA THR A 194 -35.58 6.80 -14.68
C THR A 194 -34.17 7.36 -14.55
N TYR A 195 -34.01 8.56 -13.99
CA TYR A 195 -32.71 9.11 -13.67
C TYR A 195 -32.06 8.37 -12.51
N ALA A 196 -32.77 8.05 -11.43
CA ALA A 196 -32.29 7.20 -10.36
C ALA A 196 -31.85 5.82 -10.86
N LYS A 197 -32.62 5.24 -11.78
CA LYS A 197 -32.29 3.98 -12.44
C LYS A 197 -30.99 4.11 -13.25
N SER A 198 -30.83 5.19 -14.03
CA SER A 198 -29.62 5.45 -14.80
C SER A 198 -28.39 5.63 -13.90
N LEU A 199 -28.51 6.37 -12.81
CA LEU A 199 -27.43 6.57 -11.83
C LEU A 199 -27.01 5.26 -11.15
N LEU A 200 -27.97 4.40 -10.75
CA LEU A 200 -27.67 3.15 -10.03
C LEU A 200 -27.19 2.02 -10.94
N ASN A 201 -27.37 2.11 -12.27
CA ASN A 201 -26.94 1.12 -13.25
C ASN A 201 -25.81 1.64 -14.14
N GLN A 202 -24.81 2.30 -13.57
CA GLN A 202 -23.62 2.70 -14.30
C GLN A 202 -22.84 1.46 -14.80
N GLU A 203 -22.19 1.57 -15.97
CA GLU A 203 -21.45 0.46 -16.59
C GLU A 203 -20.32 -0.08 -15.71
N ALA A 204 -19.65 0.80 -14.95
CA ALA A 204 -18.66 0.42 -13.95
C ALA A 204 -19.19 0.80 -12.55
N PRO A 205 -20.01 -0.05 -11.92
CA PRO A 205 -20.57 0.28 -10.62
C PRO A 205 -19.48 0.33 -9.55
N CYS A 206 -19.72 1.17 -8.54
CA CYS A 206 -18.88 1.15 -7.34
C CYS A 206 -18.92 -0.24 -6.70
N MET A 207 -17.79 -0.73 -6.22
CA MET A 207 -17.66 -2.04 -5.58
C MET A 207 -18.60 -2.25 -4.38
N ARG A 208 -19.17 -1.20 -3.84
CA ARG A 208 -20.18 -1.26 -2.76
C ARG A 208 -21.60 -1.59 -3.25
N MET A 209 -21.82 -1.60 -4.56
CA MET A 209 -23.14 -1.91 -5.14
C MET A 209 -23.30 -3.41 -5.33
N TRP A 210 -24.51 -3.91 -5.01
CA TRP A 210 -24.89 -5.31 -5.15
C TRP A 210 -26.03 -5.42 -6.15
N PHE A 211 -25.85 -6.27 -7.16
CA PHE A 211 -26.83 -6.55 -8.18
C PHE A 211 -27.21 -8.03 -8.13
N ASN A 212 -28.47 -8.34 -7.84
CA ASN A 212 -28.98 -9.72 -7.77
C ASN A 212 -28.16 -10.65 -6.85
N GLY A 213 -27.58 -10.12 -5.79
CA GLY A 213 -26.76 -10.90 -4.85
C GLY A 213 -25.30 -11.09 -5.27
N GLU A 214 -24.90 -10.59 -6.42
CA GLU A 214 -23.52 -10.61 -6.93
C GLU A 214 -22.98 -9.19 -7.07
N ARG A 215 -21.67 -9.06 -6.91
CA ARG A 215 -20.96 -7.84 -7.32
C ARG A 215 -20.77 -7.88 -8.82
N THR A 216 -21.13 -6.82 -9.50
CA THR A 216 -20.79 -6.68 -10.91
C THR A 216 -19.29 -6.47 -11.04
N THR A 217 -18.58 -7.48 -11.49
CA THR A 217 -17.22 -7.33 -12.01
C THR A 217 -17.32 -6.74 -13.41
N VAL A 218 -16.58 -5.68 -13.66
CA VAL A 218 -16.36 -5.21 -15.04
C VAL A 218 -15.72 -6.37 -15.80
N HIS A 219 -16.31 -6.79 -16.93
CA HIS A 219 -15.87 -7.94 -17.72
C HIS A 219 -14.57 -7.65 -18.51
N THR A 220 -13.62 -6.94 -17.91
CA THR A 220 -12.34 -6.59 -18.51
C THR A 220 -11.23 -7.41 -17.84
N LYS A 221 -10.19 -7.74 -18.61
CA LYS A 221 -9.02 -8.46 -18.11
C LYS A 221 -7.82 -7.52 -18.02
N PRO A 222 -7.66 -6.78 -16.91
CA PRO A 222 -6.49 -5.95 -16.72
C PRO A 222 -5.22 -6.81 -16.61
N THR A 223 -4.09 -6.25 -17.00
CA THR A 223 -2.76 -6.87 -16.77
C THR A 223 -2.48 -7.04 -15.28
N GLY A 224 -2.90 -6.06 -14.49
CA GLY A 224 -2.83 -6.10 -13.03
C GLY A 224 -3.83 -5.14 -12.40
N THR A 225 -4.16 -5.38 -11.13
CA THR A 225 -5.05 -4.51 -10.36
C THR A 225 -4.31 -3.91 -9.17
N ILE A 226 -4.29 -2.59 -9.08
CA ILE A 226 -3.87 -1.85 -7.90
C ILE A 226 -5.12 -1.54 -7.09
N TYR A 227 -5.24 -2.15 -5.92
CA TYR A 227 -6.39 -1.99 -5.05
C TYR A 227 -6.08 -1.00 -3.94
N HIS A 228 -6.69 0.17 -4.00
CA HIS A 228 -6.50 1.23 -3.04
C HIS A 228 -7.43 1.09 -1.83
N THR A 229 -6.87 1.16 -0.64
CA THR A 229 -7.59 1.25 0.63
C THR A 229 -7.18 2.50 1.39
N ILE A 230 -8.03 2.95 2.30
CA ILE A 230 -7.77 4.11 3.15
C ILE A 230 -7.62 3.62 4.59
N LYS A 231 -6.67 4.16 5.32
CA LYS A 231 -6.43 3.82 6.72
C LYS A 231 -7.70 4.00 7.57
N PHE A 232 -7.98 3.00 8.39
CA PHE A 232 -9.21 2.88 9.20
C PHE A 232 -10.50 2.76 8.38
N CYS A 233 -10.41 2.37 7.10
CA CYS A 233 -11.57 2.01 6.31
C CYS A 233 -11.76 0.49 6.32
N ASP A 234 -12.54 -0.03 7.25
CA ASP A 234 -12.83 -1.47 7.37
C ASP A 234 -13.51 -2.01 6.12
N PHE A 235 -14.37 -1.20 5.50
CA PHE A 235 -15.14 -1.59 4.34
C PHE A 235 -14.26 -2.01 3.15
N TYR A 236 -13.36 -1.14 2.67
CA TYR A 236 -12.47 -1.46 1.55
C TYR A 236 -11.39 -2.47 1.92
N SER A 237 -11.04 -2.58 3.20
CA SER A 237 -10.15 -3.63 3.67
C SER A 237 -10.80 -5.01 3.57
N PHE A 238 -12.07 -5.14 3.99
CA PHE A 238 -12.84 -6.38 3.82
C PHE A 238 -13.05 -6.71 2.33
N ASP A 239 -13.39 -5.71 1.55
CA ASP A 239 -13.67 -5.82 0.12
C ASP A 239 -12.48 -6.35 -0.68
N TYR A 240 -11.27 -5.89 -0.36
CA TYR A 240 -10.04 -6.38 -0.95
C TYR A 240 -9.91 -7.91 -0.85
N TYR A 241 -10.22 -8.49 0.31
CA TYR A 241 -10.13 -9.95 0.48
C TYR A 241 -11.14 -10.70 -0.37
N GLN A 242 -12.34 -10.15 -0.55
CA GLN A 242 -13.36 -10.74 -1.42
C GLN A 242 -12.94 -10.65 -2.89
N GLU A 243 -12.44 -9.50 -3.32
CA GLU A 243 -11.96 -9.30 -4.69
C GLU A 243 -10.77 -10.22 -4.99
N LYS A 244 -9.79 -10.30 -4.08
CA LYS A 244 -8.62 -11.18 -4.23
C LYS A 244 -9.01 -12.65 -4.33
N LYS A 245 -10.01 -13.10 -3.58
CA LYS A 245 -10.47 -14.50 -3.60
C LYS A 245 -11.15 -14.87 -4.92
N ASN A 246 -11.85 -13.92 -5.54
CA ASN A 246 -12.66 -14.15 -6.74
C ASN A 246 -11.93 -13.81 -8.04
N ASN A 247 -10.78 -13.13 -7.97
CA ASN A 247 -10.06 -12.63 -9.13
C ASN A 247 -8.77 -13.44 -9.35
N GLN A 248 -8.53 -13.85 -10.61
CA GLN A 248 -7.29 -14.53 -11.02
C GLN A 248 -6.19 -13.54 -11.44
N VAL A 249 -6.49 -12.25 -11.52
CA VAL A 249 -5.54 -11.20 -11.89
C VAL A 249 -4.67 -10.84 -10.69
N LYS A 250 -3.38 -10.66 -10.91
CA LYS A 250 -2.44 -10.20 -9.88
C LYS A 250 -2.88 -8.86 -9.29
N MET A 251 -2.80 -8.72 -7.97
CA MET A 251 -3.33 -7.57 -7.25
C MET A 251 -2.34 -7.04 -6.22
N LEU A 252 -2.00 -5.76 -6.33
CA LEU A 252 -1.27 -5.02 -5.31
C LEU A 252 -2.23 -4.24 -4.41
N LYS A 253 -2.19 -4.46 -3.09
CA LYS A 253 -2.90 -3.62 -2.12
C LYS A 253 -2.05 -2.41 -1.73
N ILE A 254 -2.61 -1.20 -1.91
CA ILE A 254 -2.03 0.05 -1.44
C ILE A 254 -2.96 0.65 -0.37
N GLU A 255 -2.40 1.05 0.77
CA GLU A 255 -3.12 1.78 1.81
C GLU A 255 -2.53 3.17 1.97
N THR A 256 -3.37 4.19 1.89
CA THR A 256 -2.97 5.58 2.12
C THR A 256 -3.74 6.24 3.26
N GLU A 257 -3.14 7.34 3.74
CA GLU A 257 -3.81 8.23 4.67
C GLU A 257 -4.14 9.51 3.94
N SER A 258 -5.10 10.02 3.56
CA SER A 258 -5.42 11.27 2.81
C SER A 258 -4.52 12.49 3.14
N ILE A 259 -3.34 12.27 3.67
CA ILE A 259 -2.26 13.24 3.90
C ILE A 259 -1.03 12.86 3.06
N PRO A 260 -0.15 13.81 2.70
CA PRO A 260 1.07 13.51 1.96
C PRO A 260 1.91 12.47 2.69
N GLN A 261 2.27 11.41 2.00
CA GLN A 261 3.19 10.37 2.47
C GLN A 261 4.51 10.47 1.71
N SER A 262 5.58 9.86 2.24
CA SER A 262 6.82 9.77 1.48
C SER A 262 6.57 8.93 0.22
N SER A 263 6.85 9.50 -0.94
CA SER A 263 6.65 8.84 -2.24
C SER A 263 7.52 7.60 -2.42
N GLY A 264 8.67 7.52 -1.75
CA GLY A 264 9.65 6.44 -1.94
C GLY A 264 9.11 5.04 -1.64
N GLN A 265 8.33 4.88 -0.56
CA GLN A 265 7.74 3.59 -0.19
C GLN A 265 6.64 3.14 -1.16
N LEU A 266 5.79 4.08 -1.58
CA LEU A 266 4.75 3.80 -2.56
C LEU A 266 5.37 3.42 -3.90
N LEU A 267 6.38 4.16 -4.34
CA LEU A 267 7.12 3.87 -5.57
C LEU A 267 7.75 2.48 -5.54
N THR A 268 8.41 2.09 -4.44
CA THR A 268 8.99 0.75 -4.30
C THR A 268 7.93 -0.35 -4.48
N ARG A 269 6.74 -0.18 -3.90
CA ARG A 269 5.64 -1.14 -4.06
C ARG A 269 5.11 -1.21 -5.48
N LEU A 270 4.97 -0.07 -6.14
CA LEU A 270 4.52 0.00 -7.54
C LEU A 270 5.55 -0.61 -8.48
N GLU A 271 6.83 -0.32 -8.29
CA GLU A 271 7.93 -0.89 -9.07
C GLU A 271 8.01 -2.42 -8.89
N ALA A 272 7.94 -2.92 -7.64
CA ALA A 272 7.92 -4.35 -7.37
C ALA A 272 6.71 -5.05 -8.03
N PHE A 273 5.56 -4.39 -8.06
CA PHE A 273 4.39 -4.93 -8.74
C PHE A 273 4.56 -4.92 -10.27
N LYS A 274 5.20 -3.91 -10.84
CA LYS A 274 5.56 -3.85 -12.26
C LYS A 274 6.51 -4.99 -12.64
N GLU A 275 7.54 -5.23 -11.82
CA GLU A 275 8.47 -6.36 -11.96
C GLU A 275 7.72 -7.70 -11.88
N GLU A 276 6.82 -7.86 -10.89
CA GLU A 276 5.98 -9.06 -10.73
C GLU A 276 5.09 -9.33 -11.95
N LEU A 277 4.60 -8.27 -12.61
CA LEU A 277 3.81 -8.38 -13.85
C LEU A 277 4.68 -8.75 -15.07
N GLY A 278 6.01 -8.80 -14.94
CA GLY A 278 6.94 -9.09 -16.02
C GLY A 278 7.02 -7.96 -17.06
N MET A 279 6.73 -6.73 -16.67
CA MET A 279 6.71 -5.58 -17.57
C MET A 279 8.07 -4.90 -17.72
N ASP A 280 9.06 -5.27 -16.91
CA ASP A 280 10.42 -4.78 -17.06
C ASP A 280 11.18 -5.50 -18.17
N LYS A 281 12.07 -4.77 -18.83
CA LYS A 281 12.84 -5.31 -19.95
C LYS A 281 13.69 -6.49 -19.49
N SER A 282 13.68 -7.58 -20.26
CA SER A 282 14.57 -8.73 -20.07
C SER A 282 16.03 -8.27 -20.03
N LEU A 283 16.70 -8.55 -18.93
CA LEU A 283 18.13 -8.38 -18.82
C LEU A 283 18.83 -9.38 -19.73
N ASN A 284 19.84 -8.95 -20.50
CA ASN A 284 20.59 -9.86 -21.36
C ASN A 284 21.45 -10.80 -20.52
N THR A 285 21.31 -12.11 -20.70
CA THR A 285 22.06 -13.13 -19.96
C THR A 285 23.57 -12.99 -20.17
N ILE A 286 24.33 -12.90 -19.10
CA ILE A 286 25.79 -12.87 -19.12
C ILE A 286 26.32 -14.30 -19.06
N LYS A 287 27.08 -14.68 -20.08
CA LYS A 287 27.68 -16.02 -20.16
C LYS A 287 29.08 -16.11 -19.59
N ASN A 288 29.82 -14.99 -19.53
CA ASN A 288 31.20 -14.92 -19.05
C ASN A 288 31.43 -13.60 -18.31
N GLY A 289 32.33 -13.58 -17.33
CA GLY A 289 32.69 -12.40 -16.55
C GLY A 289 32.17 -12.44 -15.11
N PHE A 290 32.25 -11.29 -14.47
CA PHE A 290 31.87 -11.12 -13.08
C PHE A 290 30.78 -10.06 -12.96
N VAL A 291 29.93 -10.18 -11.98
CA VAL A 291 28.86 -9.23 -11.70
C VAL A 291 28.92 -8.77 -10.24
N LEU A 292 28.38 -7.59 -10.00
CA LEU A 292 28.29 -7.02 -8.66
C LEU A 292 26.82 -6.76 -8.29
N GLY A 293 26.37 -7.35 -7.20
CA GLY A 293 25.11 -7.03 -6.54
C GLY A 293 25.37 -6.13 -5.33
N ILE A 294 24.62 -5.04 -5.21
CA ILE A 294 24.71 -4.09 -4.11
C ILE A 294 23.35 -3.89 -3.49
N ASP A 295 23.23 -4.20 -2.20
CA ASP A 295 22.04 -3.88 -1.42
C ASP A 295 22.32 -2.70 -0.48
N ILE A 296 21.67 -1.57 -0.73
CA ILE A 296 21.87 -0.32 0.01
C ILE A 296 20.70 -0.13 0.96
N GLY A 297 20.80 -0.80 2.10
CA GLY A 297 19.83 -0.69 3.17
C GLY A 297 19.97 0.60 3.99
N SER A 298 19.02 0.86 4.85
CA SER A 298 19.04 2.03 5.76
C SER A 298 20.08 1.91 6.90
N THR A 299 20.58 0.71 7.16
CA THR A 299 21.50 0.41 8.27
C THR A 299 22.82 -0.15 7.76
N SER A 300 22.81 -1.04 6.79
CA SER A 300 23.98 -1.62 6.14
C SER A 300 23.92 -1.49 4.62
N THR A 301 25.10 -1.48 4.01
CA THR A 301 25.31 -1.60 2.57
C THR A 301 26.08 -2.89 2.34
N ASP A 302 25.48 -3.81 1.62
CA ASP A 302 25.94 -5.17 1.45
C ASP A 302 26.30 -5.41 -0.02
N LEU A 303 27.49 -5.95 -0.29
CA LEU A 303 28.01 -6.18 -1.64
C LEU A 303 28.37 -7.64 -1.85
N VAL A 304 28.08 -8.14 -3.05
CA VAL A 304 28.43 -9.52 -3.47
C VAL A 304 29.00 -9.50 -4.89
N VAL A 305 30.21 -9.98 -5.06
CA VAL A 305 30.80 -10.30 -6.37
C VAL A 305 30.50 -11.75 -6.70
N MET A 306 29.93 -11.99 -7.87
CA MET A 306 29.52 -13.32 -8.32
C MET A 306 30.07 -13.61 -9.72
N SER A 307 30.52 -14.87 -9.95
CA SER A 307 30.94 -15.35 -11.26
C SER A 307 29.74 -15.71 -12.15
N ALA A 308 29.95 -15.84 -13.45
CA ALA A 308 28.94 -16.32 -14.38
C ALA A 308 28.41 -17.73 -14.04
N SER A 309 29.16 -18.53 -13.29
CA SER A 309 28.74 -19.83 -12.75
C SER A 309 27.90 -19.74 -11.47
N LYS A 310 27.49 -18.54 -11.08
CA LYS A 310 26.73 -18.25 -9.85
C LYS A 310 27.49 -18.55 -8.55
N GLU A 311 28.83 -18.54 -8.58
CA GLU A 311 29.66 -18.70 -7.39
C GLU A 311 29.93 -17.33 -6.75
N ILE A 312 29.72 -17.21 -5.43
CA ILE A 312 30.06 -16.01 -4.66
C ILE A 312 31.57 -15.99 -4.43
N LEU A 313 32.27 -15.05 -5.07
CA LEU A 313 33.74 -14.91 -4.96
C LEU A 313 34.15 -14.10 -3.74
N ALA A 314 33.41 -13.03 -3.47
CA ALA A 314 33.63 -12.18 -2.29
C ALA A 314 32.33 -11.49 -1.88
N SER A 315 32.27 -11.10 -0.62
CA SER A 315 31.21 -10.27 -0.08
C SER A 315 31.73 -9.30 0.98
N LEU A 316 31.04 -8.17 1.12
CA LEU A 316 31.28 -7.16 2.17
C LEU A 316 29.94 -6.71 2.77
N ILE A 317 29.99 -6.40 4.06
CA ILE A 317 28.90 -5.76 4.81
C ILE A 317 29.50 -4.54 5.49
N ALA A 318 28.96 -3.36 5.24
CA ALA A 318 29.41 -2.13 5.86
C ALA A 318 28.23 -1.30 6.37
N PRO A 319 28.39 -0.51 7.43
CA PRO A 319 27.36 0.44 7.85
C PRO A 319 27.07 1.47 6.75
N THR A 320 25.78 1.72 6.48
CA THR A 320 25.36 2.80 5.59
C THR A 320 25.61 4.15 6.26
N SER A 321 26.31 5.05 5.58
CA SER A 321 26.66 6.39 6.08
C SER A 321 26.15 7.48 5.13
N THR A 322 26.22 8.74 5.58
CA THR A 322 26.01 9.91 4.73
C THR A 322 27.12 9.99 3.68
N GLY A 323 26.80 10.33 2.44
CA GLY A 323 27.77 10.29 1.33
C GLY A 323 27.87 8.91 0.68
N ILE A 324 26.69 8.33 0.39
CA ILE A 324 26.51 6.98 -0.18
C ILE A 324 27.40 6.76 -1.41
N ASP A 325 27.52 7.73 -2.31
CA ASP A 325 28.30 7.60 -3.55
C ASP A 325 29.76 7.25 -3.27
N ASN A 326 30.42 8.00 -2.39
CA ASN A 326 31.82 7.77 -2.01
C ASN A 326 32.01 6.44 -1.27
N LEU A 327 31.03 6.07 -0.42
CA LEU A 327 31.03 4.80 0.28
C LEU A 327 30.99 3.64 -0.71
N ILE A 328 30.09 3.68 -1.68
CA ILE A 328 29.89 2.61 -2.67
C ILE A 328 31.13 2.44 -3.54
N GLU A 329 31.75 3.53 -4.04
CA GLU A 329 32.97 3.45 -4.82
C GLU A 329 34.12 2.82 -4.02
N HIS A 330 34.25 3.17 -2.74
CA HIS A 330 35.24 2.56 -1.86
C HIS A 330 34.99 1.06 -1.63
N LEU A 331 33.73 0.69 -1.30
CA LEU A 331 33.36 -0.70 -1.04
C LEU A 331 33.44 -1.55 -2.31
N LYS A 332 33.13 -1.00 -3.48
CA LYS A 332 33.31 -1.66 -4.78
C LYS A 332 34.76 -2.03 -5.02
N CYS A 333 35.67 -1.08 -4.83
CA CYS A 333 37.11 -1.34 -4.95
C CYS A 333 37.56 -2.43 -3.96
N GLU A 334 37.10 -2.37 -2.70
CA GLU A 334 37.48 -3.32 -1.66
C GLU A 334 36.98 -4.73 -1.96
N VAL A 335 35.70 -4.87 -2.38
CA VAL A 335 35.13 -6.20 -2.68
C VAL A 335 35.73 -6.83 -3.92
N CYS A 336 36.08 -6.03 -4.95
CA CYS A 336 36.79 -6.52 -6.14
C CYS A 336 38.18 -7.04 -5.78
N LYS A 337 38.94 -6.30 -4.98
CA LYS A 337 40.26 -6.76 -4.46
C LYS A 337 40.14 -8.06 -3.67
N LYS A 338 39.13 -8.19 -2.83
CA LYS A 338 38.86 -9.39 -2.05
C LYS A 338 38.45 -10.59 -2.95
N ALA A 339 37.79 -10.32 -4.08
CA ALA A 339 37.48 -11.32 -5.09
C ALA A 339 38.65 -11.68 -6.01
N GLY A 340 39.76 -10.92 -5.93
CA GLY A 340 40.91 -11.12 -6.80
C GLY A 340 40.71 -10.66 -8.24
N ILE A 341 39.84 -9.67 -8.47
CA ILE A 341 39.50 -9.13 -9.80
C ILE A 341 39.71 -7.62 -9.81
N ASN A 342 39.85 -7.01 -11.01
CA ASN A 342 39.79 -5.58 -11.17
C ASN A 342 38.34 -5.09 -11.32
N GLU A 343 38.12 -3.81 -11.05
CA GLU A 343 36.79 -3.21 -11.24
C GLU A 343 36.31 -3.26 -12.69
N ASP A 344 37.22 -3.14 -13.65
CA ASP A 344 36.95 -3.23 -15.09
C ASP A 344 36.55 -4.64 -15.57
N ASP A 345 36.77 -5.66 -14.74
CA ASP A 345 36.36 -7.03 -15.03
C ASP A 345 34.85 -7.25 -14.73
N LEU A 346 34.20 -6.27 -14.07
CA LEU A 346 32.77 -6.30 -13.79
C LEU A 346 31.98 -6.02 -15.07
N THR A 347 31.17 -6.99 -15.49
CA THR A 347 30.37 -6.89 -16.71
C THR A 347 29.07 -6.11 -16.46
N LYS A 348 28.49 -6.22 -15.24
CA LYS A 348 27.20 -5.61 -14.90
C LYS A 348 27.07 -5.40 -13.39
N ILE A 349 26.42 -4.32 -13.02
CA ILE A 349 26.14 -3.97 -11.62
C ILE A 349 24.63 -3.83 -11.45
N VAL A 350 24.08 -4.50 -10.46
CA VAL A 350 22.68 -4.32 -10.05
C VAL A 350 22.64 -3.80 -8.63
N THR A 351 21.85 -2.75 -8.43
CA THR A 351 21.63 -2.11 -7.13
C THR A 351 20.23 -2.35 -6.63
N THR A 352 20.09 -2.58 -5.33
CA THR A 352 18.82 -2.76 -4.65
C THR A 352 18.78 -2.04 -3.30
N GLY A 353 17.70 -2.18 -2.56
CA GLY A 353 17.51 -1.53 -1.27
C GLY A 353 17.02 -0.09 -1.38
N TYR A 354 16.93 0.56 -0.24
CA TYR A 354 16.38 1.92 -0.12
C TYR A 354 17.21 2.97 -0.91
N GLY A 355 18.53 2.81 -0.92
CA GLY A 355 19.46 3.71 -1.61
C GLY A 355 19.74 3.38 -3.08
N ARG A 356 19.07 2.39 -3.69
CA ARG A 356 19.39 1.86 -5.04
C ARG A 356 19.49 2.89 -6.16
N LYS A 357 18.78 4.02 -6.04
CA LYS A 357 18.76 5.11 -7.05
C LYS A 357 19.74 6.25 -6.77
N THR A 358 20.44 6.23 -5.63
CA THR A 358 21.33 7.31 -5.19
C THR A 358 22.80 6.91 -5.22
N THR A 359 23.18 5.99 -6.09
CA THR A 359 24.52 5.35 -6.06
C THR A 359 25.60 6.10 -6.84
N GLY A 360 25.25 7.07 -7.67
CA GLY A 360 26.19 7.72 -8.59
C GLY A 360 26.87 6.79 -9.61
N LEU A 361 26.66 5.46 -9.51
CA LEU A 361 27.26 4.48 -10.41
C LEU A 361 26.67 4.59 -11.82
N LYS A 362 27.52 4.89 -12.80
CA LYS A 362 27.16 4.86 -14.20
C LYS A 362 26.88 3.41 -14.61
N ASP A 363 25.86 3.21 -15.43
CA ASP A 363 25.48 1.91 -16.02
C ASP A 363 25.00 0.83 -15.02
N SER A 364 24.68 1.22 -13.76
CA SER A 364 24.03 0.29 -12.84
C SER A 364 22.53 0.17 -13.11
N ILE A 365 21.99 -1.06 -12.94
CA ILE A 365 20.57 -1.34 -13.06
C ILE A 365 19.97 -1.37 -11.66
N SER A 366 18.89 -0.63 -11.45
CA SER A 366 18.18 -0.58 -10.18
C SER A 366 16.99 -1.54 -10.19
N VAL A 367 16.98 -2.51 -9.27
CA VAL A 367 15.89 -3.49 -9.08
C VAL A 367 15.35 -3.37 -7.67
N THR A 368 14.07 -3.70 -7.47
CA THR A 368 13.47 -3.62 -6.14
C THR A 368 14.03 -4.68 -5.18
N GLU A 369 14.05 -4.35 -3.91
CA GLU A 369 14.48 -5.27 -2.86
C GLU A 369 13.56 -6.51 -2.76
N ILE A 370 12.29 -6.40 -3.15
CA ILE A 370 11.34 -7.51 -3.15
C ILE A 370 11.81 -8.60 -4.12
N THR A 371 12.12 -8.23 -5.35
CA THR A 371 12.60 -9.15 -6.38
C THR A 371 13.99 -9.71 -6.05
N CYS A 372 14.89 -8.86 -5.53
CA CYS A 372 16.22 -9.31 -5.13
C CYS A 372 16.19 -10.28 -3.95
N HIS A 373 15.43 -10.00 -2.90
CA HIS A 373 15.27 -10.93 -1.77
C HIS A 373 14.60 -12.24 -2.20
N ALA A 374 13.64 -12.23 -3.11
CA ALA A 374 13.04 -13.44 -3.67
C ALA A 374 14.07 -14.34 -4.36
N LYS A 375 14.87 -13.77 -5.27
CA LYS A 375 15.93 -14.49 -6.01
C LYS A 375 17.05 -14.96 -5.08
N GLY A 376 17.51 -14.11 -4.18
CA GLY A 376 18.57 -14.44 -3.21
C GLY A 376 18.13 -15.55 -2.23
N ALA A 377 16.91 -15.47 -1.74
CA ALA A 377 16.36 -16.47 -0.84
C ALA A 377 16.21 -17.85 -1.52
N HIS A 378 15.74 -17.88 -2.76
CA HIS A 378 15.66 -19.12 -3.54
C HIS A 378 17.03 -19.72 -3.83
N TYR A 379 18.05 -18.89 -4.07
CA TYR A 379 19.44 -19.35 -4.21
C TYR A 379 20.01 -19.93 -2.92
N LEU A 380 19.70 -19.34 -1.76
CA LEU A 380 20.16 -19.79 -0.44
C LEU A 380 19.41 -21.04 0.03
N TYR A 381 18.16 -21.18 -0.37
CA TYR A 381 17.29 -22.30 -0.04
C TYR A 381 16.30 -22.53 -1.19
N ASP A 382 16.61 -23.47 -2.08
CA ASP A 382 15.86 -23.76 -3.30
C ASP A 382 14.41 -24.21 -3.05
N ASP A 383 14.18 -24.81 -1.90
CA ASP A 383 12.86 -25.20 -1.41
C ASP A 383 12.02 -24.04 -0.85
N ALA A 384 12.59 -22.84 -0.69
CA ALA A 384 11.87 -21.70 -0.12
C ALA A 384 10.55 -21.39 -0.86
N ARG A 385 9.51 -21.09 -0.09
CA ARG A 385 8.19 -20.65 -0.60
C ARG A 385 7.72 -19.36 0.08
N THR A 386 8.24 -19.11 1.29
CA THR A 386 7.95 -17.88 2.03
C THR A 386 9.24 -17.29 2.57
N VAL A 387 9.61 -16.14 2.04
CA VAL A 387 10.75 -15.35 2.50
C VAL A 387 10.27 -14.38 3.58
N ILE A 388 10.90 -14.40 4.72
CA ILE A 388 10.68 -13.47 5.82
C ILE A 388 11.93 -12.61 5.89
N ASP A 389 11.84 -11.36 5.55
CA ASP A 389 12.94 -10.41 5.65
C ASP A 389 12.69 -9.41 6.76
N ILE A 390 13.60 -9.35 7.75
CA ILE A 390 13.52 -8.38 8.84
C ILE A 390 14.81 -7.56 8.83
N GLY A 391 14.68 -6.38 8.23
CA GLY A 391 15.74 -5.40 8.11
C GLY A 391 15.87 -4.47 9.32
N GLY A 392 16.67 -3.41 9.15
CA GLY A 392 16.86 -2.40 10.18
C GLY A 392 15.63 -1.53 10.44
N GLN A 393 14.91 -1.11 9.42
CA GLN A 393 13.78 -0.18 9.54
C GLN A 393 12.44 -0.71 9.03
N ASP A 394 12.46 -1.80 8.30
CA ASP A 394 11.27 -2.42 7.71
C ASP A 394 11.30 -3.94 7.90
N SER A 395 10.18 -4.56 7.63
CA SER A 395 10.05 -6.01 7.54
C SER A 395 9.14 -6.37 6.37
N LYS A 396 9.50 -7.45 5.67
CA LYS A 396 8.81 -7.91 4.48
C LYS A 396 8.52 -9.39 4.57
N VAL A 397 7.42 -9.80 3.99
CA VAL A 397 7.14 -11.22 3.74
C VAL A 397 6.80 -11.36 2.26
N ILE A 398 7.50 -12.26 1.59
CA ILE A 398 7.41 -12.46 0.15
C ILE A 398 7.06 -13.93 -0.09
N GLU A 399 5.97 -14.19 -0.80
CA GLU A 399 5.62 -15.51 -1.31
C GLU A 399 6.29 -15.70 -2.67
N ILE A 400 6.99 -16.82 -2.85
CA ILE A 400 7.67 -17.14 -4.10
C ILE A 400 7.21 -18.50 -4.63
N ASN A 401 7.27 -18.64 -5.96
CA ASN A 401 7.01 -19.90 -6.64
C ASN A 401 8.26 -20.81 -6.65
N GLU A 402 8.16 -21.94 -7.34
CA GLU A 402 9.25 -22.93 -7.48
C GLU A 402 10.47 -22.41 -8.23
N ASN A 403 10.33 -21.32 -8.98
CA ASN A 403 11.41 -20.67 -9.75
C ASN A 403 12.02 -19.46 -8.99
N GLY A 404 11.61 -19.22 -7.76
CA GLY A 404 12.03 -18.05 -6.98
C GLY A 404 11.43 -16.72 -7.47
N GLU A 405 10.32 -16.76 -8.22
CA GLU A 405 9.62 -15.57 -8.69
C GLU A 405 8.58 -15.13 -7.66
N VAL A 406 8.42 -13.82 -7.51
CA VAL A 406 7.46 -13.23 -6.58
C VAL A 406 6.03 -13.55 -7.02
N VAL A 407 5.25 -14.11 -6.11
CA VAL A 407 3.82 -14.39 -6.28
C VAL A 407 2.98 -13.35 -5.56
N ASN A 408 3.42 -12.93 -4.37
CA ASN A 408 2.75 -11.97 -3.54
C ASN A 408 3.72 -11.44 -2.48
N PHE A 409 3.50 -10.23 -2.00
CA PHE A 409 4.31 -9.70 -0.90
C PHE A 409 3.53 -8.71 -0.03
N VAL A 410 4.02 -8.54 1.18
CA VAL A 410 3.59 -7.50 2.11
C VAL A 410 4.80 -6.95 2.83
N MET A 411 4.78 -5.65 3.11
CA MET A 411 5.84 -5.01 3.88
C MET A 411 5.26 -4.10 4.97
N ASN A 412 6.00 -3.99 6.07
CA ASN A 412 5.81 -3.01 7.12
C ASN A 412 6.99 -2.05 7.10
N ASP A 413 6.78 -0.91 6.50
CA ASP A 413 7.77 0.15 6.23
C ASP A 413 7.46 1.46 6.96
N LYS A 414 6.34 1.50 7.70
CA LYS A 414 5.88 2.71 8.40
C LYS A 414 6.17 2.72 9.90
N CYS A 415 6.61 1.59 10.46
CA CYS A 415 6.78 1.46 11.90
C CYS A 415 8.01 0.62 12.23
N ALA A 416 8.95 1.20 12.96
CA ALA A 416 10.17 0.51 13.40
C ALA A 416 9.91 -0.66 14.34
N ALA A 417 8.73 -0.71 14.97
CA ALA A 417 8.36 -1.81 15.84
C ALA A 417 8.27 -3.14 15.07
N GLY A 418 9.01 -4.12 15.47
CA GLY A 418 9.17 -5.41 14.77
C GLY A 418 10.33 -5.44 13.76
N THR A 419 11.29 -4.54 13.87
CA THR A 419 12.48 -4.43 13.02
C THR A 419 13.77 -4.41 13.86
N GLY A 420 14.93 -4.40 13.20
CA GLY A 420 16.23 -4.31 13.90
C GLY A 420 16.36 -3.07 14.77
N ARG A 421 15.84 -1.92 14.35
CA ARG A 421 15.84 -0.66 15.13
C ARG A 421 15.06 -0.79 16.44
N PHE A 422 13.99 -1.56 16.46
CA PHE A 422 13.27 -1.87 17.69
C PHE A 422 14.20 -2.61 18.67
N LEU A 423 14.86 -3.67 18.21
CA LEU A 423 15.79 -4.43 19.05
C LEU A 423 16.97 -3.59 19.52
N GLU A 424 17.58 -2.78 18.64
CA GLU A 424 18.68 -1.88 18.98
C GLU A 424 18.29 -0.86 20.08
N ALA A 425 17.08 -0.31 20.03
CA ALA A 425 16.59 0.60 21.06
C ALA A 425 16.43 -0.11 22.41
N GLN A 426 15.87 -1.33 22.40
CA GLN A 426 15.67 -2.11 23.62
C GLN A 426 17.00 -2.64 24.19
N ALA A 427 17.96 -3.05 23.33
CA ALA A 427 19.31 -3.44 23.77
C ALA A 427 20.01 -2.31 24.50
N ARG A 428 19.90 -1.08 23.98
CA ARG A 428 20.43 0.13 24.66
C ARG A 428 19.76 0.37 26.02
N ALA A 429 18.43 0.25 26.09
CA ALA A 429 17.69 0.41 27.34
C ALA A 429 18.08 -0.63 28.41
N LEU A 430 18.43 -1.85 27.99
CA LEU A 430 18.91 -2.93 28.84
C LEU A 430 20.42 -2.89 29.11
N ASN A 431 21.15 -1.96 28.45
CA ASN A 431 22.61 -1.89 28.45
C ASN A 431 23.27 -3.22 28.03
N LEU A 432 22.87 -3.70 26.84
CA LEU A 432 23.34 -4.94 26.22
C LEU A 432 23.77 -4.67 24.75
N THR A 433 24.67 -5.51 24.25
CA THR A 433 24.92 -5.64 22.82
C THR A 433 23.83 -6.51 22.16
N MET A 434 23.69 -6.44 20.83
CA MET A 434 22.74 -7.28 20.10
C MET A 434 23.07 -8.76 20.21
N ASP A 435 24.37 -9.13 20.29
CA ASP A 435 24.80 -10.51 20.45
C ASP A 435 24.48 -11.07 21.85
N GLU A 436 24.68 -10.27 22.90
CA GLU A 436 24.27 -10.64 24.27
C GLU A 436 22.74 -10.81 24.36
N MET A 437 21.98 -9.86 23.76
CA MET A 437 20.53 -9.92 23.73
C MET A 437 20.03 -11.18 23.02
N SER A 438 20.64 -11.55 21.88
CA SER A 438 20.28 -12.75 21.13
C SER A 438 20.48 -14.04 21.96
N LYS A 439 21.59 -14.12 22.72
CA LYS A 439 21.92 -15.29 23.55
C LYS A 439 21.08 -15.38 24.83
N MET A 440 20.87 -14.23 25.49
CA MET A 440 20.13 -14.19 26.76
C MET A 440 18.65 -14.54 26.58
N GLY A 441 18.01 -14.11 25.51
CA GLY A 441 16.59 -14.35 25.24
C GLY A 441 16.22 -15.83 25.10
N LEU A 442 17.19 -16.73 24.94
CA LEU A 442 16.98 -18.17 24.91
C LEU A 442 16.88 -18.82 26.32
N ASN A 443 17.34 -18.10 27.35
CA ASN A 443 17.46 -18.64 28.73
C ASN A 443 16.34 -18.12 29.66
N TYR A 444 15.20 -17.74 29.10
CA TYR A 444 14.05 -17.27 29.87
C TYR A 444 13.43 -18.35 30.75
N LYS A 445 12.78 -17.95 31.81
CA LYS A 445 12.07 -18.82 32.76
C LYS A 445 10.58 -18.51 32.85
N ASN A 446 10.21 -17.27 32.64
CA ASN A 446 8.83 -16.80 32.70
C ASN A 446 8.46 -16.05 31.43
N ASP A 447 7.25 -16.26 30.96
CA ASP A 447 6.69 -15.49 29.85
C ASP A 447 6.29 -14.09 30.33
N ILE A 448 6.89 -13.07 29.74
CA ILE A 448 6.52 -11.66 29.93
C ILE A 448 5.93 -11.14 28.63
N THR A 449 4.73 -10.59 28.68
CA THR A 449 4.13 -9.95 27.52
C THR A 449 4.52 -8.48 27.48
N ILE A 450 5.16 -8.05 26.41
CA ILE A 450 5.36 -6.63 26.12
C ILE A 450 4.11 -6.12 25.38
N SER A 451 3.34 -5.29 26.06
CA SER A 451 2.04 -4.81 25.57
C SER A 451 2.17 -3.67 24.57
N SER A 452 3.23 -2.88 24.70
CA SER A 452 3.45 -1.68 23.92
C SER A 452 3.88 -1.98 22.50
N MET A 453 3.09 -1.50 21.55
CA MET A 453 3.36 -1.70 20.12
C MET A 453 4.33 -0.67 19.53
N CYS A 454 4.49 0.48 20.13
CA CYS A 454 5.39 1.55 19.73
C CYS A 454 6.76 1.37 20.40
N THR A 455 7.85 1.58 19.66
CA THR A 455 9.23 1.45 20.17
C THR A 455 9.48 2.29 21.41
N VAL A 456 8.97 3.52 21.44
CA VAL A 456 9.15 4.47 22.58
C VAL A 456 8.39 3.98 23.82
N PHE A 457 7.16 3.52 23.65
CA PHE A 457 6.38 3.01 24.79
C PHE A 457 6.90 1.66 25.26
N ALA A 458 7.40 0.81 24.35
CA ALA A 458 8.05 -0.45 24.73
C ALA A 458 9.32 -0.22 25.55
N GLU A 459 10.12 0.82 25.24
CA GLU A 459 11.28 1.22 26.03
C GLU A 459 10.86 1.60 27.47
N SER A 460 9.81 2.40 27.64
CA SER A 460 9.27 2.76 28.95
C SER A 460 8.77 1.54 29.73
N GLU A 461 8.12 0.60 29.05
CA GLU A 461 7.63 -0.66 29.64
C GLU A 461 8.80 -1.55 30.08
N VAL A 462 9.85 -1.67 29.26
CA VAL A 462 11.08 -2.40 29.61
C VAL A 462 11.76 -1.81 30.84
N ILE A 463 11.89 -0.48 30.93
CA ILE A 463 12.47 0.19 32.09
C ILE A 463 11.63 -0.10 33.35
N SER A 464 10.30 -0.10 33.24
CA SER A 464 9.40 -0.44 34.35
C SER A 464 9.60 -1.89 34.81
N LEU A 465 9.69 -2.85 33.89
CA LEU A 465 9.93 -4.26 34.20
C LEU A 465 11.30 -4.47 34.88
N VAL A 466 12.33 -3.73 34.44
CA VAL A 466 13.64 -3.76 35.13
C VAL A 466 13.52 -3.20 36.55
N ALA A 467 12.77 -2.12 36.76
CA ALA A 467 12.51 -1.56 38.10
C ALA A 467 11.73 -2.54 39.00
N GLU A 468 10.86 -3.36 38.42
CA GLU A 468 10.15 -4.48 39.08
C GLU A 468 11.04 -5.70 39.33
N LYS A 469 12.34 -5.61 39.02
CA LYS A 469 13.33 -6.70 39.20
C LYS A 469 13.02 -7.97 38.38
N LYS A 470 12.33 -7.84 37.25
CA LYS A 470 12.20 -8.93 36.28
C LYS A 470 13.56 -9.26 35.68
N SER A 471 13.79 -10.54 35.34
CA SER A 471 15.06 -10.93 34.71
C SER A 471 15.17 -10.34 33.30
N LYS A 472 16.40 -10.03 32.87
CA LYS A 472 16.64 -9.53 31.51
C LYS A 472 16.27 -10.60 30.48
N GLU A 473 16.52 -11.86 30.77
CA GLU A 473 16.19 -13.02 29.94
C GLU A 473 14.69 -13.06 29.61
N ASP A 474 13.84 -12.92 30.64
CA ASP A 474 12.38 -12.94 30.50
C ASP A 474 11.88 -11.73 29.71
N ILE A 475 12.45 -10.53 29.97
CA ILE A 475 12.11 -9.29 29.24
C ILE A 475 12.49 -9.44 27.75
N ILE A 476 13.68 -9.94 27.44
CA ILE A 476 14.18 -10.13 26.07
C ILE A 476 13.31 -11.15 25.33
N HIS A 477 12.91 -12.24 25.99
CA HIS A 477 11.99 -13.20 25.41
C HIS A 477 10.66 -12.54 25.02
N GLY A 478 10.08 -11.72 25.89
CA GLY A 478 8.87 -10.96 25.58
C GLY A 478 9.02 -9.99 24.40
N LEU A 479 10.19 -9.36 24.25
CA LEU A 479 10.52 -8.53 23.09
C LEU A 479 10.60 -9.36 21.80
N ASN A 480 11.24 -10.55 21.84
CA ASN A 480 11.32 -11.47 20.72
C ASN A 480 9.92 -11.97 20.31
N GLN A 481 9.07 -12.32 21.27
CA GLN A 481 7.66 -12.67 21.03
C GLN A 481 6.88 -11.54 20.36
N SER A 482 7.12 -10.28 20.76
CA SER A 482 6.46 -9.11 20.14
C SER A 482 6.80 -9.00 18.65
N ILE A 483 8.07 -9.22 18.27
CA ILE A 483 8.50 -9.26 16.86
C ILE A 483 7.85 -10.44 16.12
N ALA A 484 7.91 -11.63 16.72
CA ALA A 484 7.33 -12.84 16.14
C ALA A 484 5.82 -12.68 15.87
N ASN A 485 5.07 -12.09 16.79
CA ASN A 485 3.64 -11.82 16.63
C ASN A 485 3.33 -10.91 15.43
N ARG A 486 4.14 -9.86 15.22
CA ARG A 486 3.99 -8.94 14.08
C ARG A 486 4.34 -9.60 12.77
N THR A 487 5.46 -10.28 12.72
CA THR A 487 5.92 -11.01 11.54
C THR A 487 4.90 -12.09 11.14
N TYR A 488 4.37 -12.83 12.11
CA TYR A 488 3.30 -13.80 11.88
C TYR A 488 2.05 -13.17 11.25
N THR A 489 1.70 -11.97 11.70
CA THR A 489 0.57 -11.22 11.09
C THR A 489 0.84 -10.87 9.63
N LEU A 490 2.09 -10.53 9.26
CA LEU A 490 2.47 -10.29 7.87
C LEU A 490 2.42 -11.59 7.05
N ILE A 491 2.91 -12.69 7.59
CA ILE A 491 2.88 -14.03 6.93
C ILE A 491 1.43 -14.42 6.60
N LYS A 492 0.50 -14.22 7.55
CA LYS A 492 -0.92 -14.49 7.30
C LYS A 492 -1.53 -13.62 6.20
N ARG A 493 -1.04 -12.40 5.99
CA ARG A 493 -1.54 -11.50 4.95
C ARG A 493 -1.16 -11.93 3.53
N VAL A 494 -0.03 -12.61 3.37
CA VAL A 494 0.39 -13.16 2.06
C VAL A 494 -0.08 -14.60 1.85
N ASP A 495 -0.76 -15.21 2.84
CA ASP A 495 -1.10 -16.63 2.86
C ASP A 495 0.15 -17.54 2.80
N GLY A 496 1.26 -17.06 3.39
CA GLY A 496 2.54 -17.76 3.39
C GLY A 496 2.46 -19.17 3.98
N LYS A 497 2.91 -20.16 3.23
CA LYS A 497 2.79 -21.58 3.57
C LYS A 497 4.14 -22.28 3.50
N GLY A 498 4.54 -22.83 4.64
CA GLY A 498 5.67 -23.76 4.76
C GLY A 498 6.99 -23.27 4.15
N LYS A 499 8.05 -24.05 4.27
CA LYS A 499 9.37 -23.81 3.67
C LYS A 499 9.83 -22.35 3.82
N TYR A 500 9.87 -21.93 5.08
CA TYR A 500 10.21 -20.56 5.46
C TYR A 500 11.72 -20.35 5.43
N ILE A 501 12.16 -19.20 4.93
CA ILE A 501 13.52 -18.70 5.07
C ILE A 501 13.49 -17.32 5.73
N LEU A 502 14.33 -17.10 6.74
CA LEU A 502 14.50 -15.80 7.37
C LEU A 502 15.78 -15.13 6.88
N THR A 503 15.65 -13.89 6.42
CA THR A 503 16.72 -13.04 5.88
C THR A 503 16.79 -11.69 6.61
N GLY A 504 17.76 -10.87 6.26
CA GLY A 504 18.02 -9.59 6.90
C GLY A 504 18.84 -9.72 8.19
N GLY A 505 19.18 -8.57 8.78
CA GLY A 505 20.07 -8.53 9.97
C GLY A 505 19.48 -9.21 11.21
N VAL A 506 18.14 -9.21 11.36
CA VAL A 506 17.46 -9.84 12.52
C VAL A 506 17.48 -11.37 12.44
N ALA A 507 17.77 -11.96 11.28
CA ALA A 507 17.93 -13.42 11.14
C ALA A 507 19.05 -13.98 12.03
N GLN A 508 20.00 -13.17 12.47
CA GLN A 508 21.05 -13.55 13.41
C GLN A 508 20.55 -13.67 14.86
N ASN A 509 19.37 -13.14 15.18
CA ASN A 509 18.79 -13.22 16.53
C ASN A 509 18.04 -14.55 16.72
N LYS A 510 18.72 -15.52 17.34
CA LYS A 510 18.19 -16.87 17.59
C LYS A 510 16.90 -16.88 18.41
N GLY A 511 16.74 -15.93 19.34
CA GLY A 511 15.51 -15.83 20.14
C GLY A 511 14.30 -15.42 19.30
N VAL A 512 14.48 -14.53 18.31
CA VAL A 512 13.40 -14.17 17.36
C VAL A 512 13.07 -15.36 16.46
N VAL A 513 14.09 -16.09 15.98
CA VAL A 513 13.90 -17.29 15.15
C VAL A 513 13.05 -18.31 15.92
N GLN A 514 13.46 -18.67 17.14
CA GLN A 514 12.73 -19.62 17.99
C GLN A 514 11.27 -19.19 18.21
N CYS A 515 11.02 -17.93 18.59
CA CYS A 515 9.65 -17.44 18.79
C CYS A 515 8.80 -17.50 17.52
N LEU A 516 9.41 -17.31 16.35
CA LEU A 516 8.72 -17.43 15.07
C LEU A 516 8.40 -18.89 14.74
N GLU A 517 9.33 -19.81 14.94
CA GLU A 517 9.14 -21.25 14.73
C GLU A 517 8.02 -21.80 15.63
N GLU A 518 8.03 -21.45 16.91
CA GLU A 518 6.97 -21.79 17.85
C GLU A 518 5.60 -21.27 17.39
N LYS A 519 5.56 -20.03 16.88
CA LYS A 519 4.33 -19.40 16.40
C LYS A 519 3.81 -20.00 15.10
N LEU A 520 4.70 -20.38 14.20
CA LEU A 520 4.40 -21.01 12.91
C LEU A 520 4.14 -22.50 13.03
N GLN A 521 4.62 -23.14 14.12
CA GLN A 521 4.69 -24.59 14.27
C GLN A 521 5.42 -25.25 13.10
N ALA A 522 6.50 -24.62 12.66
CA ALA A 522 7.31 -25.04 11.52
C ALA A 522 8.73 -24.50 11.65
N ASP A 523 9.69 -25.25 11.14
CA ASP A 523 11.09 -24.85 11.09
C ASP A 523 11.30 -23.69 10.11
N ILE A 524 12.24 -22.80 10.45
CA ILE A 524 12.67 -21.69 9.61
C ILE A 524 14.13 -21.90 9.22
N PHE A 525 14.40 -21.94 7.93
CA PHE A 525 15.76 -21.98 7.44
C PHE A 525 16.43 -20.60 7.61
N VAL A 526 17.63 -20.59 8.19
CA VAL A 526 18.47 -19.40 8.33
C VAL A 526 19.86 -19.70 7.77
N SER A 527 20.22 -19.02 6.69
CA SER A 527 21.55 -19.14 6.10
C SER A 527 22.58 -18.32 6.88
N ASP A 528 23.85 -18.75 6.87
CA ASP A 528 25.00 -17.94 7.30
C ASP A 528 25.15 -16.65 6.48
N LYS A 529 24.59 -16.61 5.26
CA LYS A 529 24.53 -15.46 4.34
C LYS A 529 23.18 -14.73 4.35
N ALA A 530 22.35 -14.95 5.38
CA ALA A 530 21.00 -14.39 5.44
C ALA A 530 20.97 -12.84 5.26
N GLN A 531 21.95 -12.13 5.79
CA GLN A 531 22.07 -10.67 5.65
C GLN A 531 22.42 -10.26 4.21
N LEU A 532 23.18 -11.07 3.48
CA LEU A 532 23.59 -10.80 2.09
C LEU A 532 22.51 -11.13 1.06
N CYS A 533 21.33 -11.60 1.49
CA CYS A 533 20.28 -12.13 0.60
C CYS A 533 19.90 -11.13 -0.51
N GLY A 534 19.70 -9.85 -0.20
CA GLY A 534 19.38 -8.82 -1.18
C GLY A 534 20.49 -8.61 -2.20
N ALA A 535 21.76 -8.53 -1.74
CA ALA A 535 22.92 -8.37 -2.62
C ALA A 535 23.17 -9.62 -3.48
N ILE A 536 22.94 -10.83 -2.95
CA ILE A 536 23.00 -12.08 -3.72
C ILE A 536 21.96 -12.07 -4.82
N GLY A 537 20.73 -11.70 -4.51
CA GLY A 537 19.66 -11.60 -5.50
C GLY A 537 19.93 -10.56 -6.58
N ALA A 538 20.48 -9.41 -6.19
CA ALA A 538 20.93 -8.38 -7.13
C ALA A 538 22.03 -8.91 -8.07
N ALA A 539 23.02 -9.67 -7.55
CA ALA A 539 24.05 -10.29 -8.37
C ALA A 539 23.48 -11.35 -9.31
N LEU A 540 22.53 -12.17 -8.87
CA LEU A 540 21.85 -13.16 -9.73
C LEU A 540 21.08 -12.49 -10.88
N LEU A 541 20.37 -11.40 -10.59
CA LEU A 541 19.66 -10.62 -11.62
C LEU A 541 20.64 -9.92 -12.58
N ALA A 542 21.83 -9.57 -12.12
CA ALA A 542 22.87 -9.07 -13.02
C ALA A 542 23.33 -10.13 -14.04
N LEU A 543 23.23 -11.41 -13.73
CA LEU A 543 23.57 -12.53 -14.65
C LEU A 543 22.46 -12.82 -15.67
N GLU A 544 21.21 -12.50 -15.33
CA GLU A 544 20.04 -12.63 -16.23
C GLU A 544 20.03 -11.51 -17.28
#